data_f2d2878bf8a1d702cdeca2dab82649b5
#
_entry.id   f2d2878bf8a1d702cdeca2dab82649b5
#
_cell.length_a   1.000
_cell.length_b   1.000
_cell.length_c   1.000
_cell.angle_alpha   90.00
_cell.angle_beta   90.00
_cell.angle_gamma   90.00
#
_symmetry.space_group_name_H-M   'P 1'
#
loop_
_entity.id
_entity.type
_entity.pdbx_description
1 polymer ?
#
loop_
_entity_poly.entity_id
_entity_poly.type
_entity_poly.pdbx_seq_one_letter_code
_entity_poly.pdbx_strand_id
1 'polypeptide(L)'
;ALLGEQNHNIEIQNREIEMARLGLEEKAEQLALSSQYKSEFLANMSHELRTPLNSLLILAKLLADNPQSNLTEKQMEFARTIYSAGSDLLVLINDILDLSKVEAGKMDVHPMPVLLEKICESVENTFRPLAEEKGLDLVVDVADGLPAAVITDEQRLHQVLKNLLSNALKFTESGSVRLAVRQASPDMLFSTATLNDQTVIEFSVTDTGIGVPPDKLKFIFDAFQQAVG
;
A
#
# COMPACT_ATOMS: atom_id res chain seq x y z
N ALA A 1 -43.96 45.38 10.01
CA ALA A 1 -43.24 44.87 11.21
C ALA A 1 -42.64 43.49 10.89
N LEU A 2 -43.34 42.45 10.48
CA LEU A 2 -42.83 41.09 10.24
C LEU A 2 -41.71 41.01 9.19
N LEU A 3 -41.83 41.72 8.06
CA LEU A 3 -40.78 41.75 7.00
C LEU A 3 -39.48 42.40 7.47
N GLY A 4 -39.55 43.40 8.37
CA GLY A 4 -38.35 44.03 8.93
C GLY A 4 -37.60 43.10 9.91
N GLU A 5 -38.32 42.33 10.70
CA GLU A 5 -37.77 41.35 11.64
C GLU A 5 -37.13 40.15 10.89
N GLN A 6 -37.76 39.68 9.82
CA GLN A 6 -37.21 38.63 8.96
C GLN A 6 -35.93 39.10 8.25
N ASN A 7 -35.87 40.29 7.72
CA ASN A 7 -34.65 40.83 7.09
C ASN A 7 -33.50 40.99 8.10
N HIS A 8 -33.81 41.44 9.33
CA HIS A 8 -32.80 41.56 10.38
C HIS A 8 -32.22 40.18 10.80
N ASN A 9 -33.08 39.17 10.93
CA ASN A 9 -32.64 37.80 11.22
C ASN A 9 -31.77 37.20 10.09
N ILE A 10 -32.16 37.44 8.83
CA ILE A 10 -31.37 37.02 7.66
C ILE A 10 -29.98 37.70 7.64
N GLU A 11 -29.89 38.98 7.98
CA GLU A 11 -28.62 39.69 8.05
C GLU A 11 -27.72 39.14 9.16
N ILE A 12 -28.29 38.78 10.34
CA ILE A 12 -27.51 38.14 11.42
C ILE A 12 -27.02 36.77 10.98
N GLN A 13 -27.86 35.92 10.42
CA GLN A 13 -27.49 34.59 9.94
C GLN A 13 -26.40 34.67 8.84
N ASN A 14 -26.53 35.61 7.90
CA ASN A 14 -25.54 35.81 6.87
C ASN A 14 -24.16 36.21 7.44
N ARG A 15 -24.12 37.06 8.48
CA ARG A 15 -22.86 37.39 9.17
C ARG A 15 -22.24 36.19 9.90
N GLU A 16 -23.08 35.37 10.56
CA GLU A 16 -22.63 34.17 11.24
C GLU A 16 -22.07 33.15 10.24
N ILE A 17 -22.75 32.97 9.11
CA ILE A 17 -22.28 32.09 8.02
C ILE A 17 -20.95 32.59 7.45
N GLU A 18 -20.82 33.90 7.20
CA GLU A 18 -19.59 34.46 6.67
C GLU A 18 -18.41 34.33 7.65
N MET A 19 -18.65 34.56 8.96
CA MET A 19 -17.62 34.32 9.98
C MET A 19 -17.25 32.85 10.08
N ALA A 20 -18.22 31.95 10.03
CA ALA A 20 -17.95 30.51 10.04
C ALA A 20 -17.17 30.07 8.79
N ARG A 21 -17.49 30.63 7.61
CA ARG A 21 -16.77 30.38 6.36
C ARG A 21 -15.30 30.80 6.44
N LEU A 22 -15.06 32.04 6.89
CA LEU A 22 -13.70 32.55 7.07
C LEU A 22 -12.89 31.71 8.07
N GLY A 23 -13.51 31.29 9.17
CA GLY A 23 -12.88 30.41 10.14
C GLY A 23 -12.58 29.01 9.62
N LEU A 24 -13.42 28.50 8.72
CA LEU A 24 -13.19 27.23 8.01
C LEU A 24 -12.07 27.35 6.98
N GLU A 25 -12.02 28.44 6.23
CA GLU A 25 -10.97 28.73 5.24
C GLU A 25 -9.60 28.83 5.95
N GLU A 26 -9.51 29.54 7.07
CA GLU A 26 -8.28 29.64 7.85
C GLU A 26 -7.81 28.28 8.38
N LYS A 27 -8.73 27.48 8.94
CA LYS A 27 -8.39 26.12 9.40
C LYS A 27 -7.97 25.20 8.28
N ALA A 28 -8.62 25.30 7.10
CA ALA A 28 -8.25 24.51 5.92
C ALA A 28 -6.83 24.86 5.45
N GLU A 29 -6.48 26.16 5.44
CA GLU A 29 -5.13 26.60 5.09
C GLU A 29 -4.08 26.12 6.11
N GLN A 30 -4.35 26.22 7.39
CA GLN A 30 -3.47 25.71 8.45
C GLN A 30 -3.25 24.20 8.36
N LEU A 31 -4.32 23.43 8.07
CA LEU A 31 -4.23 21.98 7.85
C LEU A 31 -3.40 21.65 6.61
N ALA A 32 -3.60 22.37 5.51
CA ALA A 32 -2.84 22.18 4.28
C ALA A 32 -1.34 22.44 4.49
N LEU A 33 -0.98 23.53 5.16
CA LEU A 33 0.39 23.87 5.51
C LEU A 33 1.00 22.80 6.44
N SER A 34 0.29 22.38 7.47
CA SER A 34 0.74 21.34 8.40
C SER A 34 0.99 20.01 7.67
N SER A 35 0.08 19.61 6.77
CA SER A 35 0.23 18.42 5.95
C SER A 35 1.44 18.51 5.01
N GLN A 36 1.68 19.69 4.43
CA GLN A 36 2.85 19.92 3.58
C GLN A 36 4.16 19.79 4.36
N TYR A 37 4.27 20.44 5.53
CA TYR A 37 5.45 20.34 6.37
C TYR A 37 5.70 18.90 6.85
N LYS A 38 4.65 18.16 7.23
CA LYS A 38 4.74 16.73 7.60
C LYS A 38 5.32 15.91 6.45
N SER A 39 4.82 16.11 5.24
CA SER A 39 5.27 15.38 4.05
C SER A 39 6.72 15.70 3.68
N GLU A 40 7.11 16.96 3.72
CA GLU A 40 8.48 17.40 3.44
C GLU A 40 9.47 16.89 4.50
N PHE A 41 9.10 16.96 5.77
CA PHE A 41 9.90 16.41 6.87
C PHE A 41 10.13 14.91 6.70
N LEU A 42 9.06 14.14 6.43
CA LEU A 42 9.17 12.69 6.23
C LEU A 42 9.99 12.35 4.99
N ALA A 43 9.86 13.09 3.89
CA ALA A 43 10.67 12.90 2.70
C ALA A 43 12.16 13.11 2.98
N ASN A 44 12.51 14.19 3.67
CA ASN A 44 13.89 14.48 4.05
C ASN A 44 14.44 13.42 5.01
N MET A 45 13.68 13.05 6.04
CA MET A 45 14.07 12.00 6.99
C MET A 45 14.32 10.66 6.34
N SER A 46 13.52 10.30 5.33
CA SER A 46 13.75 9.05 4.61
C SER A 46 15.09 9.04 3.86
N HIS A 47 15.44 10.12 3.19
CA HIS A 47 16.73 10.22 2.52
C HIS A 47 17.88 10.11 3.51
N GLU A 48 17.78 10.80 4.65
CA GLU A 48 18.78 10.78 5.72
C GLU A 48 18.90 9.41 6.41
N LEU A 49 17.80 8.66 6.53
CA LEU A 49 17.80 7.30 7.08
C LEU A 49 18.23 6.25 6.06
N ARG A 50 17.86 6.40 4.80
CA ARG A 50 18.17 5.43 3.74
C ARG A 50 19.68 5.29 3.49
N THR A 51 20.40 6.40 3.51
CA THR A 51 21.85 6.38 3.20
C THR A 51 22.66 5.54 4.19
N PRO A 52 22.61 5.76 5.52
CA PRO A 52 23.33 4.90 6.47
C PRO A 52 22.80 3.47 6.50
N LEU A 53 21.49 3.28 6.33
CA LEU A 53 20.87 1.97 6.34
C LEU A 53 21.30 1.12 5.13
N ASN A 54 21.36 1.70 3.93
CA ASN A 54 21.88 1.00 2.75
C ASN A 54 23.36 0.60 2.94
N SER A 55 24.17 1.46 3.56
CA SER A 55 25.56 1.13 3.87
C SER A 55 25.65 -0.05 4.84
N LEU A 56 24.82 -0.08 5.88
CA LEU A 56 24.72 -1.21 6.82
C LEU A 56 24.30 -2.50 6.11
N LEU A 57 23.29 -2.42 5.23
CA LEU A 57 22.79 -3.58 4.48
C LEU A 57 23.85 -4.15 3.53
N ILE A 58 24.58 -3.28 2.84
CA ILE A 58 25.67 -3.72 1.95
C ILE A 58 26.73 -4.47 2.75
N LEU A 59 27.15 -3.94 3.90
CA LEU A 59 28.16 -4.58 4.75
C LEU A 59 27.63 -5.88 5.36
N ALA A 60 26.38 -5.89 5.84
CA ALA A 60 25.77 -7.11 6.38
C ALA A 60 25.66 -8.21 5.32
N LYS A 61 25.27 -7.86 4.10
CA LYS A 61 25.22 -8.80 2.98
C LYS A 61 26.60 -9.35 2.64
N LEU A 62 27.61 -8.48 2.55
CA LEU A 62 29.00 -8.90 2.27
C LEU A 62 29.52 -9.88 3.32
N LEU A 63 29.22 -9.64 4.61
CA LEU A 63 29.56 -10.56 5.70
C LEU A 63 28.77 -11.87 5.61
N ALA A 64 27.48 -11.82 5.27
CA ALA A 64 26.65 -13.00 5.11
C ALA A 64 27.08 -13.89 3.94
N ASP A 65 27.51 -13.28 2.83
CA ASP A 65 28.01 -13.98 1.64
C ASP A 65 29.41 -14.58 1.86
N ASN A 66 30.17 -14.06 2.84
CA ASN A 66 31.51 -14.53 3.26
C ASN A 66 32.44 -14.90 2.09
N PRO A 67 32.71 -14.00 1.14
CA PRO A 67 33.49 -14.31 -0.08
C PRO A 67 34.93 -14.73 0.19
N GLN A 68 35.47 -14.37 1.37
CA GLN A 68 36.82 -14.73 1.79
C GLN A 68 36.86 -16.03 2.61
N SER A 69 35.71 -16.64 2.90
CA SER A 69 35.59 -17.87 3.68
C SER A 69 36.29 -17.82 5.05
N ASN A 70 36.31 -16.62 5.67
CA ASN A 70 37.03 -16.35 6.93
C ASN A 70 36.10 -16.15 8.13
N LEU A 71 34.79 -16.22 7.94
CA LEU A 71 33.78 -16.12 8.99
C LEU A 71 33.22 -17.49 9.38
N THR A 72 32.91 -17.64 10.65
CA THR A 72 32.19 -18.81 11.16
C THR A 72 30.72 -18.79 10.74
N GLU A 73 30.07 -19.97 10.72
CA GLU A 73 28.64 -20.10 10.44
C GLU A 73 27.79 -19.18 11.32
N LYS A 74 28.12 -19.09 12.61
CA LYS A 74 27.41 -18.22 13.56
C LYS A 74 27.57 -16.74 13.24
N GLN A 75 28.72 -16.31 12.74
CA GLN A 75 28.93 -14.92 12.31
C GLN A 75 28.15 -14.60 11.03
N MET A 76 28.07 -15.54 10.09
CA MET A 76 27.25 -15.42 8.89
C MET A 76 25.75 -15.36 9.24
N GLU A 77 25.30 -16.15 10.21
CA GLU A 77 23.92 -16.10 10.73
C GLU A 77 23.58 -14.73 11.33
N PHE A 78 24.48 -14.17 12.13
CA PHE A 78 24.31 -12.81 12.65
C PHE A 78 24.22 -11.77 11.53
N ALA A 79 25.08 -11.89 10.53
CA ALA A 79 25.07 -10.99 9.37
C ALA A 79 23.76 -11.08 8.57
N ARG A 80 23.23 -12.30 8.37
CA ARG A 80 21.90 -12.51 7.72
C ARG A 80 20.79 -11.89 8.54
N THR A 81 20.83 -12.04 9.86
CA THR A 81 19.82 -11.44 10.76
C THR A 81 19.86 -9.91 10.69
N ILE A 82 21.06 -9.30 10.70
CA ILE A 82 21.22 -7.85 10.55
C ILE A 82 20.69 -7.38 9.19
N TYR A 83 21.01 -8.12 8.12
CA TYR A 83 20.54 -7.81 6.77
C TYR A 83 19.01 -7.86 6.66
N SER A 84 18.39 -8.93 7.20
CA SER A 84 16.94 -9.07 7.20
C SER A 84 16.26 -7.94 7.97
N ALA A 85 16.66 -7.71 9.22
CA ALA A 85 16.08 -6.66 10.06
C ALA A 85 16.25 -5.25 9.47
N GLY A 86 17.40 -4.97 8.87
CA GLY A 86 17.65 -3.70 8.19
C GLY A 86 16.82 -3.55 6.90
N SER A 87 16.60 -4.64 6.17
CA SER A 87 15.71 -4.64 4.99
C SER A 87 14.26 -4.39 5.37
N ASP A 88 13.78 -5.00 6.46
CA ASP A 88 12.43 -4.79 6.98
C ASP A 88 12.23 -3.32 7.42
N LEU A 89 13.24 -2.74 8.06
CA LEU A 89 13.20 -1.33 8.45
C LEU A 89 13.15 -0.41 7.22
N LEU A 90 13.89 -0.72 6.15
CA LEU A 90 13.83 0.07 4.91
C LEU A 90 12.45 0.00 4.25
N VAL A 91 11.80 -1.16 4.28
CA VAL A 91 10.42 -1.31 3.81
C VAL A 91 9.49 -0.42 4.61
N LEU A 92 9.53 -0.46 5.95
CA LEU A 92 8.71 0.38 6.81
C LEU A 92 8.90 1.88 6.54
N ILE A 93 10.14 2.34 6.37
CA ILE A 93 10.44 3.73 6.05
C ILE A 93 9.78 4.13 4.71
N ASN A 94 9.88 3.28 3.70
CA ASN A 94 9.27 3.54 2.40
C ASN A 94 7.73 3.54 2.48
N ASP A 95 7.12 2.64 3.25
CA ASP A 95 5.67 2.58 3.46
C ASP A 95 5.14 3.85 4.16
N ILE A 96 5.84 4.36 5.17
CA ILE A 96 5.49 5.63 5.84
C ILE A 96 5.54 6.81 4.86
N LEU A 97 6.54 6.83 3.97
CA LEU A 97 6.65 7.86 2.95
C LEU A 97 5.55 7.78 1.90
N ASP A 98 5.26 6.58 1.41
CA ASP A 98 4.20 6.35 0.43
C ASP A 98 2.84 6.77 1.02
N LEU A 99 2.57 6.42 2.29
CA LEU A 99 1.38 6.88 3.01
C LEU A 99 1.31 8.40 3.07
N SER A 100 2.41 9.07 3.42
CA SER A 100 2.46 10.54 3.49
C SER A 100 2.20 11.21 2.14
N LYS A 101 2.68 10.60 1.03
CA LYS A 101 2.39 11.09 -0.32
C LYS A 101 0.92 10.91 -0.69
N VAL A 102 0.32 9.78 -0.29
CA VAL A 102 -1.11 9.52 -0.51
C VAL A 102 -1.96 10.53 0.28
N GLU A 103 -1.68 10.71 1.58
CA GLU A 103 -2.40 11.68 2.43
C GLU A 103 -2.33 13.12 1.89
N ALA A 104 -1.19 13.49 1.31
CA ALA A 104 -0.99 14.80 0.69
C ALA A 104 -1.55 14.92 -0.73
N GLY A 105 -2.12 13.85 -1.31
CA GLY A 105 -2.54 13.83 -2.72
C GLY A 105 -1.40 14.02 -3.73
N LYS A 106 -0.15 13.74 -3.32
CA LYS A 106 1.07 13.94 -4.11
C LYS A 106 1.65 12.63 -4.64
N MET A 107 0.88 11.55 -4.62
CA MET A 107 1.34 10.30 -5.20
C MET A 107 1.22 10.38 -6.72
N ASP A 108 2.37 10.38 -7.40
CA ASP A 108 2.41 10.26 -8.85
C ASP A 108 2.10 8.81 -9.25
N VAL A 109 1.21 8.66 -10.22
CA VAL A 109 0.84 7.39 -10.84
C VAL A 109 1.21 7.46 -12.32
N HIS A 110 1.98 6.49 -12.79
CA HIS A 110 2.49 6.43 -14.16
C HIS A 110 1.85 5.25 -14.92
N PRO A 111 0.60 5.38 -15.43
CA PRO A 111 -0.07 4.30 -16.15
C PRO A 111 0.65 4.03 -17.47
N MET A 112 0.98 2.76 -17.70
CA MET A 112 1.58 2.26 -18.93
C MET A 112 1.01 0.89 -19.29
N PRO A 113 1.12 0.45 -20.56
CA PRO A 113 0.75 -0.91 -20.92
C PRO A 113 1.65 -1.93 -20.22
N VAL A 114 1.06 -2.80 -19.41
CA VAL A 114 1.75 -3.86 -18.67
C VAL A 114 1.15 -5.20 -19.07
N LEU A 115 1.98 -6.16 -19.45
CA LEU A 115 1.54 -7.51 -19.83
C LEU A 115 1.06 -8.27 -18.59
N LEU A 116 -0.15 -8.84 -18.65
CA LEU A 116 -0.70 -9.64 -17.54
C LEU A 116 0.17 -10.87 -17.23
N GLU A 117 0.74 -11.49 -18.24
CA GLU A 117 1.65 -12.62 -18.09
C GLU A 117 2.84 -12.26 -17.21
N LYS A 118 3.49 -11.09 -17.44
CA LYS A 118 4.62 -10.63 -16.62
C LYS A 118 4.26 -10.38 -15.15
N ILE A 119 3.05 -9.86 -14.92
CA ILE A 119 2.56 -9.67 -13.54
C ILE A 119 2.43 -11.02 -12.85
N CYS A 120 1.80 -11.99 -13.52
CA CYS A 120 1.60 -13.33 -12.97
C CYS A 120 2.92 -14.08 -12.77
N GLU A 121 3.83 -14.02 -13.74
CA GLU A 121 5.19 -14.60 -13.63
C GLU A 121 5.98 -13.99 -12.44
N SER A 122 5.90 -12.69 -12.24
CA SER A 122 6.55 -12.01 -11.12
C SER A 122 6.01 -12.49 -9.77
N VAL A 123 4.69 -12.68 -9.66
CA VAL A 123 4.05 -13.24 -8.47
C VAL A 123 4.50 -14.68 -8.23
N GLU A 124 4.46 -15.52 -9.27
CA GLU A 124 4.91 -16.92 -9.20
C GLU A 124 6.36 -17.02 -8.72
N ASN A 125 7.25 -16.29 -9.35
CA ASN A 125 8.69 -16.33 -9.04
C ASN A 125 8.99 -15.84 -7.63
N THR A 126 8.22 -14.88 -7.12
CA THR A 126 8.44 -14.29 -5.79
C THR A 126 7.84 -15.14 -4.68
N PHE A 127 6.63 -15.64 -4.87
CA PHE A 127 5.84 -16.20 -3.77
C PHE A 127 5.79 -17.73 -3.75
N ARG A 128 6.03 -18.41 -4.88
CA ARG A 128 6.03 -19.88 -4.92
C ARG A 128 7.09 -20.49 -3.98
N PRO A 129 8.35 -20.04 -3.98
CA PRO A 129 9.35 -20.56 -3.03
C PRO A 129 8.95 -20.36 -1.57
N LEU A 130 8.34 -19.20 -1.24
CA LEU A 130 7.88 -18.90 0.11
C LEU A 130 6.68 -19.77 0.53
N ALA A 131 5.78 -20.05 -0.39
CA ALA A 131 4.64 -20.95 -0.15
C ALA A 131 5.12 -22.38 0.07
N GLU A 132 6.03 -22.89 -0.77
CA GLU A 132 6.63 -24.22 -0.65
C GLU A 132 7.38 -24.39 0.66
N GLU A 133 8.17 -23.41 1.11
CA GLU A 133 8.86 -23.43 2.40
C GLU A 133 7.88 -23.59 3.59
N LYS A 134 6.69 -23.00 3.46
CA LYS A 134 5.61 -23.11 4.47
C LYS A 134 4.70 -24.30 4.27
N GLY A 135 4.85 -25.08 3.21
CA GLY A 135 3.95 -26.20 2.88
C GLY A 135 2.54 -25.73 2.46
N LEU A 136 2.42 -24.55 1.87
CA LEU A 136 1.17 -23.99 1.39
C LEU A 136 1.06 -24.13 -0.13
N ASP A 137 -0.17 -24.33 -0.64
CA ASP A 137 -0.44 -24.32 -2.06
C ASP A 137 -0.62 -22.88 -2.57
N LEU A 138 0.25 -22.43 -3.50
CA LEU A 138 0.04 -21.17 -4.22
C LEU A 138 -0.60 -21.45 -5.58
N VAL A 139 -1.78 -20.89 -5.83
CA VAL A 139 -2.51 -21.01 -7.09
C VAL A 139 -2.63 -19.64 -7.75
N VAL A 140 -2.08 -19.51 -8.96
CA VAL A 140 -2.30 -18.34 -9.83
C VAL A 140 -3.26 -18.76 -10.94
N ASP A 141 -4.48 -18.22 -10.90
CA ASP A 141 -5.60 -18.61 -11.76
C ASP A 141 -5.98 -17.41 -12.67
N VAL A 142 -5.66 -17.51 -13.94
CA VAL A 142 -5.91 -16.47 -14.94
C VAL A 142 -7.04 -16.92 -15.85
N ALA A 143 -8.13 -16.16 -15.91
CA ALA A 143 -9.26 -16.48 -16.74
C ALA A 143 -8.92 -16.36 -18.23
N ASP A 144 -9.57 -17.21 -19.05
CA ASP A 144 -9.46 -17.13 -20.50
C ASP A 144 -10.08 -15.84 -21.06
N GLY A 145 -9.54 -15.37 -22.19
CA GLY A 145 -10.11 -14.25 -22.93
C GLY A 145 -9.77 -12.86 -22.37
N LEU A 146 -8.87 -12.77 -21.40
CA LEU A 146 -8.38 -11.49 -20.90
C LEU A 146 -7.48 -10.77 -21.93
N PRO A 147 -7.41 -9.43 -21.92
CA PRO A 147 -6.48 -8.70 -22.77
C PRO A 147 -5.04 -9.07 -22.40
N ALA A 148 -4.15 -9.10 -23.39
CA ALA A 148 -2.74 -9.43 -23.15
C ALA A 148 -2.04 -8.40 -22.24
N ALA A 149 -2.51 -7.13 -22.25
CA ALA A 149 -1.96 -6.04 -21.45
C ALA A 149 -3.06 -5.19 -20.83
N VAL A 150 -2.77 -4.59 -19.68
CA VAL A 150 -3.61 -3.62 -18.97
C VAL A 150 -2.87 -2.29 -18.85
N ILE A 151 -3.60 -1.19 -18.84
CA ILE A 151 -3.03 0.14 -18.60
C ILE A 151 -3.02 0.37 -17.08
N THR A 152 -1.85 0.31 -16.48
CA THR A 152 -1.68 0.47 -15.03
C THR A 152 -0.27 0.96 -14.69
N ASP A 153 -0.08 1.40 -13.45
CA ASP A 153 1.26 1.60 -12.89
C ASP A 153 1.79 0.25 -12.37
N GLU A 154 2.76 -0.30 -13.10
CA GLU A 154 3.35 -1.62 -12.81
C GLU A 154 3.90 -1.70 -11.39
N GLN A 155 4.62 -0.65 -10.96
CA GLN A 155 5.27 -0.62 -9.64
C GLN A 155 4.22 -0.62 -8.51
N ARG A 156 3.17 0.16 -8.65
CA ARG A 156 2.09 0.26 -7.66
C ARG A 156 1.25 -1.01 -7.62
N LEU A 157 0.93 -1.58 -8.78
CA LEU A 157 0.22 -2.86 -8.83
C LEU A 157 1.03 -3.97 -8.14
N HIS A 158 2.32 -4.08 -8.43
CA HIS A 158 3.20 -5.03 -7.75
C HIS A 158 3.26 -4.81 -6.24
N GLN A 159 3.32 -3.55 -5.78
CA GLN A 159 3.30 -3.21 -4.36
C GLN A 159 2.02 -3.68 -3.68
N VAL A 160 0.85 -3.45 -4.30
CA VAL A 160 -0.45 -3.91 -3.77
C VAL A 160 -0.51 -5.44 -3.71
N LEU A 161 -0.15 -6.12 -4.81
CA LEU A 161 -0.16 -7.58 -4.86
C LEU A 161 0.82 -8.20 -3.85
N LYS A 162 2.01 -7.61 -3.71
CA LYS A 162 3.01 -8.03 -2.73
C LYS A 162 2.46 -7.93 -1.30
N ASN A 163 1.80 -6.82 -0.96
CA ASN A 163 1.23 -6.63 0.38
C ASN A 163 0.13 -7.65 0.67
N LEU A 164 -0.79 -7.87 -0.29
CA LEU A 164 -1.87 -8.83 -0.13
C LEU A 164 -1.37 -10.27 -0.02
N LEU A 165 -0.48 -10.70 -0.92
CA LEU A 165 0.06 -12.06 -0.95
C LEU A 165 0.96 -12.35 0.25
N SER A 166 1.78 -11.38 0.69
CA SER A 166 2.60 -11.52 1.90
C SER A 166 1.73 -11.70 3.15
N ASN A 167 0.63 -10.94 3.26
CA ASN A 167 -0.33 -11.10 4.35
C ASN A 167 -1.03 -12.45 4.28
N ALA A 168 -1.50 -12.87 3.10
CA ALA A 168 -2.13 -14.16 2.90
C ALA A 168 -1.20 -15.32 3.35
N LEU A 169 0.05 -15.33 2.89
CA LEU A 169 1.04 -16.34 3.30
C LEU A 169 1.42 -16.24 4.78
N LYS A 170 1.41 -15.03 5.37
CA LYS A 170 1.75 -14.83 6.78
C LYS A 170 0.69 -15.39 7.71
N PHE A 171 -0.59 -15.22 7.36
CA PHE A 171 -1.71 -15.56 8.21
C PHE A 171 -2.38 -16.91 7.86
N THR A 172 -1.81 -17.64 6.89
CA THR A 172 -2.21 -19.02 6.56
C THR A 172 -1.17 -19.98 7.11
N GLU A 173 -1.59 -20.89 8.01
CA GLU A 173 -0.72 -21.94 8.57
C GLU A 173 -0.76 -23.21 7.73
N SER A 174 -1.91 -23.54 7.13
CA SER A 174 -2.11 -24.70 6.26
C SER A 174 -3.21 -24.44 5.25
N GLY A 175 -3.11 -25.07 4.08
CA GLY A 175 -4.06 -24.93 2.99
C GLY A 175 -3.49 -24.15 1.82
N SER A 176 -4.20 -23.13 1.29
CA SER A 176 -3.83 -22.49 0.05
C SER A 176 -3.99 -20.97 0.06
N VAL A 177 -3.18 -20.32 -0.79
CA VAL A 177 -3.31 -18.92 -1.18
C VAL A 177 -3.55 -18.87 -2.68
N ARG A 178 -4.58 -18.17 -3.12
CA ARG A 178 -4.97 -18.04 -4.53
C ARG A 178 -4.94 -16.60 -4.98
N LEU A 179 -4.25 -16.32 -6.09
CA LEU A 179 -4.43 -15.12 -6.89
C LEU A 179 -5.30 -15.45 -8.09
N ALA A 180 -6.50 -14.87 -8.18
CA ALA A 180 -7.34 -14.97 -9.37
C ALA A 180 -7.29 -13.65 -10.15
N VAL A 181 -7.12 -13.76 -11.47
CA VAL A 181 -7.11 -12.62 -12.41
C VAL A 181 -8.27 -12.82 -13.38
N ARG A 182 -9.24 -11.91 -13.37
CA ARG A 182 -10.49 -12.03 -14.12
C ARG A 182 -10.94 -10.67 -14.67
N GLN A 183 -11.86 -10.67 -15.59
CA GLN A 183 -12.59 -9.46 -15.95
C GLN A 183 -13.55 -9.13 -14.79
N ALA A 184 -13.57 -7.88 -14.35
CA ALA A 184 -14.50 -7.43 -13.32
C ALA A 184 -15.95 -7.63 -13.75
N SER A 185 -16.83 -7.93 -12.78
CA SER A 185 -18.25 -8.11 -13.06
C SER A 185 -18.87 -6.84 -13.65
N PRO A 186 -19.72 -6.95 -14.69
CA PRO A 186 -20.44 -5.80 -15.24
C PRO A 186 -21.31 -5.05 -14.23
N ASP A 187 -21.74 -5.73 -13.16
CA ASP A 187 -22.56 -5.16 -12.11
C ASP A 187 -21.76 -4.37 -11.07
N MET A 188 -20.43 -4.38 -11.18
CA MET A 188 -19.55 -3.65 -10.26
C MET A 188 -19.58 -2.16 -10.59
N LEU A 189 -20.03 -1.35 -9.62
CA LEU A 189 -20.02 0.10 -9.74
C LEU A 189 -18.67 0.66 -9.29
N PHE A 190 -18.04 1.40 -10.18
CA PHE A 190 -16.81 2.11 -9.88
C PHE A 190 -17.10 3.56 -9.49
N SER A 191 -16.39 4.08 -8.50
CA SER A 191 -16.49 5.49 -8.08
C SER A 191 -16.06 6.45 -9.21
N THR A 192 -15.22 6.00 -10.13
CA THR A 192 -14.77 6.76 -11.28
C THR A 192 -15.59 6.38 -12.50
N ALA A 193 -16.46 7.29 -12.96
CA ALA A 193 -17.37 7.06 -14.09
C ALA A 193 -16.70 6.59 -15.38
N THR A 194 -15.45 7.02 -15.62
CA THR A 194 -14.67 6.62 -16.80
C THR A 194 -14.30 5.13 -16.85
N LEU A 195 -14.38 4.41 -15.73
CA LEU A 195 -14.10 2.98 -15.68
C LEU A 195 -15.33 2.13 -16.04
N ASN A 196 -16.53 2.69 -15.99
CA ASN A 196 -17.76 1.93 -16.24
C ASN A 196 -17.91 1.50 -17.72
N ASP A 197 -17.24 2.22 -18.63
CA ASP A 197 -17.28 1.91 -20.08
C ASP A 197 -16.01 1.18 -20.59
N GLN A 198 -15.13 0.74 -19.68
CA GLN A 198 -13.86 0.09 -20.02
C GLN A 198 -13.83 -1.36 -19.53
N THR A 199 -12.97 -2.16 -20.15
CA THR A 199 -12.64 -3.49 -19.62
C THR A 199 -11.76 -3.35 -18.38
N VAL A 200 -12.33 -3.61 -17.22
CA VAL A 200 -11.61 -3.56 -15.93
C VAL A 200 -11.17 -4.98 -15.56
N ILE A 201 -9.94 -5.13 -15.12
CA ILE A 201 -9.37 -6.39 -14.65
C ILE A 201 -9.37 -6.41 -13.12
N GLU A 202 -9.91 -7.48 -12.56
CA GLU A 202 -9.94 -7.77 -11.14
C GLU A 202 -8.77 -8.70 -10.79
N PHE A 203 -8.00 -8.34 -9.76
CA PHE A 203 -7.03 -9.17 -9.09
C PHE A 203 -7.57 -9.50 -7.70
N SER A 204 -7.90 -10.76 -7.46
CA SER A 204 -8.47 -11.23 -6.19
C SER A 204 -7.48 -12.17 -5.50
N VAL A 205 -7.10 -11.82 -4.26
CA VAL A 205 -6.27 -12.68 -3.40
C VAL A 205 -7.17 -13.31 -2.35
N THR A 206 -7.16 -14.62 -2.30
CA THR A 206 -7.94 -15.44 -1.34
C THR A 206 -7.01 -16.35 -0.59
N ASP A 207 -7.15 -16.43 0.72
CA ASP A 207 -6.41 -17.32 1.59
C ASP A 207 -7.38 -18.21 2.42
N THR A 208 -6.83 -19.30 2.95
CA THR A 208 -7.54 -20.21 3.87
C THR A 208 -7.08 -20.03 5.32
N GLY A 209 -6.55 -18.85 5.65
CA GLY A 209 -5.99 -18.52 6.95
C GLY A 209 -7.03 -18.22 8.03
N ILE A 210 -6.58 -17.53 9.07
CA ILE A 210 -7.42 -17.21 10.25
C ILE A 210 -8.57 -16.23 9.95
N GLY A 211 -8.55 -15.57 8.80
CA GLY A 211 -9.53 -14.54 8.44
C GLY A 211 -9.42 -13.27 9.29
N VAL A 212 -10.34 -12.33 9.07
CA VAL A 212 -10.43 -11.05 9.78
C VAL A 212 -11.76 -10.99 10.54
N PRO A 213 -11.75 -10.71 11.86
CA PRO A 213 -12.99 -10.54 12.64
C PRO A 213 -13.87 -9.43 12.03
N PRO A 214 -15.22 -9.62 11.99
CA PRO A 214 -16.14 -8.69 11.33
C PRO A 214 -16.07 -7.26 11.87
N ASP A 215 -15.80 -7.09 13.15
CA ASP A 215 -15.64 -5.80 13.84
C ASP A 215 -14.37 -5.06 13.38
N LYS A 216 -13.35 -5.77 12.90
CA LYS A 216 -12.09 -5.21 12.41
C LYS A 216 -12.06 -4.92 10.90
N LEU A 217 -13.02 -5.46 10.12
CA LEU A 217 -13.06 -5.27 8.66
C LEU A 217 -13.10 -3.79 8.22
N LYS A 218 -13.67 -2.91 9.04
CA LYS A 218 -13.74 -1.47 8.74
C LYS A 218 -12.40 -0.76 8.93
N PHE A 219 -11.52 -1.33 9.73
CA PHE A 219 -10.29 -0.67 10.16
C PHE A 219 -9.02 -1.25 9.54
N ILE A 220 -9.09 -2.42 8.88
CA ILE A 220 -7.89 -3.07 8.30
C ILE A 220 -7.24 -2.28 7.17
N PHE A 221 -7.97 -1.32 6.59
CA PHE A 221 -7.46 -0.39 5.57
C PHE A 221 -7.04 0.96 6.14
N ASP A 222 -7.26 1.20 7.44
CA ASP A 222 -6.79 2.40 8.10
C ASP A 222 -5.28 2.29 8.37
N ALA A 223 -4.59 3.42 8.24
CA ALA A 223 -3.16 3.46 8.46
C ALA A 223 -2.78 3.01 9.88
N PHE A 224 -1.75 2.17 9.99
CA PHE A 224 -1.22 1.65 11.26
C PHE A 224 -2.18 0.78 12.09
N GLN A 225 -3.29 0.30 11.52
CA GLN A 225 -4.18 -0.64 12.20
C GLN A 225 -3.75 -2.09 11.91
N GLN A 226 -3.84 -2.94 12.93
CA GLN A 226 -3.60 -4.38 12.83
C GLN A 226 -4.81 -5.16 13.34
N ALA A 227 -5.20 -6.20 12.61
CA ALA A 227 -6.32 -7.07 13.00
C ALA A 227 -5.94 -7.99 14.17
N VAL A 228 -4.65 -8.30 14.32
CA VAL A 228 -4.10 -9.17 15.39
C VAL A 228 -3.01 -8.36 16.10
N GLY A 229 -3.17 -8.16 17.37
CA GLY A 229 -2.20 -7.54 18.28
C GLY A 229 -1.92 -8.51 19.42
#